data_6eb7b1006a5c68334b4809cac8eda12f
#
_entry.id   6eb7b1006a5c68334b4809cac8eda12f
#
_cell.length_a   1.000
_cell.length_b   1.000
_cell.length_c   1.000
_cell.angle_alpha   90.00
_cell.angle_beta   90.00
_cell.angle_gamma   90.00
#
_symmetry.space_group_name_H-M   'P 1'
#
loop_
_entity.id
_entity.type
_entity.pdbx_description
1 polymer ?
#
loop_
_entity_poly.entity_id
_entity_poly.type
_entity_poly.pdbx_seq_one_letter_code
_entity_poly.pdbx_strand_id
1 'polypeptide(L)'
;MFFDNDFSYKKTPHTHLLGENFKDIPLDEVLPWDITEDTKISVGGELRHRYMDERNRLRAPFGAGGHSTYDLLRWRNYVDLKHSDWVRVYVEMIDASIHGNDLPVTGIDENRWDLQNAFVDLKVLERDDKPVWFRVGRQELLFGSQRLVSPLDWANTRRNFEGLRLNSPGTTWDLDAWLVNPVNTATFGAGGGAGPGLGVLKNDNQFDSPQRDIVFGGAWAAYKGIKDHTIDTFFLFNHYDRFFPGGAGFDPVPPVTNSFPLGDRYTLGSRWQGTFPADCGTRAYLTDVEGGYQFGSDRAGSVQAGFFTAGLGHTWKSVKWEPTIWGFYDWASGDDNPTDGVNNTFFQQYGLVHAYLGLIDNVARQNVSDINYRVSVKPTKKLQLQAAQHFIQLANENDSLYTITGQKFGSPGGHGSNVGQELDLLATYTYNQNVSVEVGQFWFWYGDYINDVQPTRQDARQFYVQTTFRY
;
A
#
# COMPACT_ATOMS: atom_id res chain seq x y z
N MET A 1 -10.05 -5.16 -4.05
CA MET A 1 -9.31 -5.52 -5.30
C MET A 1 -10.32 -5.94 -6.34
N PHE A 2 -10.00 -6.02 -7.64
CA PHE A 2 -10.99 -6.41 -8.65
C PHE A 2 -11.56 -7.81 -8.41
N PHE A 3 -10.74 -8.74 -7.95
CA PHE A 3 -11.18 -10.09 -7.66
C PHE A 3 -12.07 -10.22 -6.38
N ASP A 4 -12.22 -9.14 -5.60
CA ASP A 4 -13.15 -9.10 -4.48
C ASP A 4 -14.50 -8.46 -4.87
N ASN A 5 -14.68 -8.07 -6.14
CA ASN A 5 -15.94 -7.50 -6.61
C ASN A 5 -17.07 -8.54 -6.58
N ASP A 6 -18.20 -8.12 -6.04
CA ASP A 6 -19.46 -8.85 -6.09
C ASP A 6 -20.36 -8.25 -7.18
N PHE A 7 -20.71 -9.07 -8.17
CA PHE A 7 -21.59 -8.67 -9.28
C PHE A 7 -23.04 -9.14 -9.07
N SER A 8 -23.40 -9.60 -7.88
CA SER A 8 -24.76 -10.04 -7.54
C SER A 8 -25.83 -8.94 -7.72
N TYR A 9 -25.42 -7.67 -7.68
CA TYR A 9 -26.27 -6.51 -7.94
C TYR A 9 -26.88 -6.48 -9.37
N LYS A 10 -26.30 -7.20 -10.33
CA LYS A 10 -26.82 -7.32 -11.71
C LYS A 10 -28.21 -7.94 -11.79
N LYS A 11 -28.69 -8.55 -10.72
CA LYS A 11 -30.08 -9.02 -10.63
C LYS A 11 -31.10 -7.88 -10.51
N THR A 12 -30.64 -6.63 -10.33
CA THR A 12 -31.50 -5.44 -10.31
C THR A 12 -31.43 -4.70 -11.66
N PRO A 13 -32.54 -4.47 -12.37
CA PRO A 13 -32.57 -4.12 -13.80
C PRO A 13 -32.24 -2.66 -14.14
N HIS A 14 -31.46 -1.91 -13.37
CA HIS A 14 -31.33 -0.45 -13.56
C HIS A 14 -29.93 0.11 -13.65
N THR A 15 -28.90 -0.71 -13.83
CA THR A 15 -27.54 -0.21 -13.96
C THR A 15 -27.07 -0.30 -15.39
N HIS A 16 -27.02 0.84 -16.09
CA HIS A 16 -26.45 0.97 -17.43
C HIS A 16 -25.00 1.50 -17.32
N LEU A 17 -24.17 0.84 -16.49
CA LEU A 17 -22.79 1.23 -16.35
C LEU A 17 -21.95 0.54 -17.43
N LEU A 18 -20.92 1.22 -17.91
CA LEU A 18 -20.01 0.66 -18.89
C LEU A 18 -19.32 -0.57 -18.33
N GLY A 19 -19.25 -1.64 -19.09
CA GLY A 19 -18.61 -2.90 -18.70
C GLY A 19 -19.47 -3.88 -17.90
N GLU A 20 -20.69 -3.54 -17.49
CA GLU A 20 -21.57 -4.45 -16.77
C GLU A 20 -22.00 -5.67 -17.60
N ASN A 21 -22.16 -5.49 -18.91
CA ASN A 21 -22.51 -6.58 -19.81
C ASN A 21 -21.40 -7.64 -19.94
N PHE A 22 -20.21 -7.38 -19.41
CA PHE A 22 -19.07 -8.29 -19.42
C PHE A 22 -18.81 -8.97 -18.07
N LYS A 23 -19.80 -8.95 -17.16
CA LYS A 23 -19.67 -9.54 -15.83
C LYS A 23 -20.63 -10.73 -15.65
N ASP A 24 -20.13 -11.78 -15.01
CA ASP A 24 -20.89 -13.01 -14.69
C ASP A 24 -21.69 -13.56 -15.89
N ILE A 25 -21.09 -13.52 -17.07
CA ILE A 25 -21.70 -14.08 -18.29
C ILE A 25 -21.64 -15.60 -18.20
N PRO A 26 -22.75 -16.32 -18.33
CA PRO A 26 -22.74 -17.77 -18.45
C PRO A 26 -21.94 -18.18 -19.69
N LEU A 27 -20.98 -19.07 -19.54
CA LEU A 27 -20.06 -19.39 -20.64
C LEU A 27 -20.74 -20.24 -21.74
N ASP A 28 -21.80 -20.98 -21.40
CA ASP A 28 -22.65 -21.72 -22.32
C ASP A 28 -23.44 -20.80 -23.28
N GLU A 29 -23.68 -19.53 -22.91
CA GLU A 29 -24.25 -18.53 -23.81
C GLU A 29 -23.23 -18.03 -24.85
N VAL A 30 -21.93 -18.19 -24.61
CA VAL A 30 -20.85 -17.68 -25.45
C VAL A 30 -20.20 -18.79 -26.29
N LEU A 31 -20.08 -19.99 -25.74
CA LEU A 31 -19.40 -21.13 -26.34
C LEU A 31 -20.33 -22.36 -26.32
N PRO A 32 -20.56 -23.03 -27.47
CA PRO A 32 -21.48 -24.14 -27.57
C PRO A 32 -20.86 -25.48 -27.12
N TRP A 33 -20.20 -25.52 -25.97
CA TRP A 33 -19.54 -26.72 -25.44
C TRP A 33 -20.17 -27.18 -24.13
N ASP A 34 -20.44 -28.47 -23.99
CA ASP A 34 -21.06 -29.08 -22.80
C ASP A 34 -20.28 -28.91 -21.49
N ILE A 35 -19.02 -28.45 -21.57
CA ILE A 35 -18.13 -28.24 -20.39
C ILE A 35 -18.48 -26.93 -19.65
N THR A 36 -19.39 -26.13 -20.17
CA THR A 36 -19.59 -24.74 -19.74
C THR A 36 -20.81 -24.54 -18.85
N GLU A 37 -21.62 -25.59 -18.63
CA GLU A 37 -22.67 -25.53 -17.62
C GLU A 37 -22.07 -25.12 -16.27
N ASP A 38 -22.72 -24.22 -15.56
CA ASP A 38 -22.27 -23.64 -14.29
C ASP A 38 -20.95 -22.84 -14.35
N THR A 39 -20.47 -22.49 -15.54
CA THR A 39 -19.26 -21.65 -15.68
C THR A 39 -19.65 -20.22 -16.03
N LYS A 40 -19.10 -19.26 -15.28
CA LYS A 40 -19.27 -17.81 -15.52
C LYS A 40 -17.96 -17.16 -15.83
N ILE A 41 -17.98 -16.24 -16.78
CA ILE A 41 -16.84 -15.40 -17.13
C ILE A 41 -17.14 -13.92 -16.85
N SER A 42 -16.18 -13.21 -16.27
CA SER A 42 -16.24 -11.77 -16.14
C SER A 42 -14.96 -11.16 -16.71
N VAL A 43 -15.10 -10.09 -17.46
CA VAL A 43 -13.99 -9.31 -18.03
C VAL A 43 -14.14 -7.86 -17.62
N GLY A 44 -13.06 -7.22 -17.30
CA GLY A 44 -13.06 -5.80 -16.92
C GLY A 44 -11.69 -5.24 -16.69
N GLY A 45 -11.66 -3.99 -16.24
CA GLY A 45 -10.38 -3.35 -16.00
C GLY A 45 -10.49 -1.93 -15.51
N GLU A 46 -9.34 -1.25 -15.56
CA GLU A 46 -9.17 0.13 -15.15
C GLU A 46 -8.18 0.83 -16.08
N LEU A 47 -8.52 2.04 -16.47
CA LEU A 47 -7.59 3.00 -17.05
C LEU A 47 -7.45 4.16 -16.07
N ARG A 48 -6.22 4.46 -15.63
CA ARG A 48 -5.89 5.58 -14.76
C ARG A 48 -4.85 6.46 -15.45
N HIS A 49 -5.17 7.74 -15.51
CA HIS A 49 -4.22 8.78 -15.90
C HIS A 49 -3.99 9.69 -14.68
N ARG A 50 -2.73 10.03 -14.40
CA ARG A 50 -2.35 10.98 -13.37
C ARG A 50 -1.27 11.92 -13.90
N TYR A 51 -1.57 13.20 -13.96
CA TYR A 51 -0.58 14.25 -14.14
C TYR A 51 0.02 14.62 -12.79
N MET A 52 1.34 14.78 -12.73
CA MET A 52 2.11 15.12 -11.52
C MET A 52 2.99 16.34 -11.77
N ASP A 53 3.07 17.25 -10.80
CA ASP A 53 4.10 18.29 -10.63
C ASP A 53 4.70 18.11 -9.24
N GLU A 54 5.94 17.64 -9.15
CA GLU A 54 6.65 17.46 -7.88
C GLU A 54 7.90 18.30 -7.82
N ARG A 55 8.19 18.88 -6.63
CA ARG A 55 9.38 19.70 -6.40
C ARG A 55 10.01 19.34 -5.08
N ASN A 56 11.33 19.21 -5.10
CA ASN A 56 12.22 19.07 -3.94
C ASN A 56 11.87 17.92 -2.99
N ARG A 57 11.09 16.94 -3.43
CA ARG A 57 10.71 15.75 -2.66
C ARG A 57 11.95 14.95 -2.24
N LEU A 58 11.93 14.31 -1.06
CA LEU A 58 13.00 13.40 -0.61
C LEU A 58 12.94 12.09 -1.39
N ARG A 59 13.58 12.04 -2.55
CA ARG A 59 13.73 10.81 -3.34
C ARG A 59 15.17 10.66 -3.81
N ALA A 60 15.61 9.42 -3.93
CA ALA A 60 16.93 9.13 -4.49
C ALA A 60 17.00 9.42 -6.01
N PRO A 61 18.15 9.83 -6.53
CA PRO A 61 19.36 10.20 -5.79
C PRO A 61 19.17 11.50 -4.99
N PHE A 62 19.65 11.53 -3.76
CA PHE A 62 19.48 12.68 -2.87
C PHE A 62 20.37 13.84 -3.32
N GLY A 63 19.85 14.66 -4.23
CA GLY A 63 20.46 15.94 -4.61
C GLY A 63 19.89 17.12 -3.83
N ALA A 64 20.23 18.35 -4.23
CA ALA A 64 19.73 19.59 -3.62
C ALA A 64 18.21 19.81 -3.78
N GLY A 65 17.51 18.90 -4.39
CA GLY A 65 16.12 18.97 -4.80
C GLY A 65 16.00 18.92 -6.31
N GLY A 66 14.80 18.96 -6.81
CA GLY A 66 14.52 18.96 -8.25
C GLY A 66 13.06 19.24 -8.52
N HIS A 67 12.77 19.53 -9.77
CA HIS A 67 11.40 19.69 -10.28
C HIS A 67 11.19 18.69 -11.40
N SER A 68 10.05 18.04 -11.39
CA SER A 68 9.63 17.15 -12.46
C SER A 68 8.13 17.25 -12.67
N THR A 69 7.74 17.35 -13.93
CA THR A 69 6.36 17.23 -14.36
C THR A 69 6.23 16.00 -15.25
N TYR A 70 5.24 15.18 -15.01
CA TYR A 70 5.09 13.93 -15.77
C TYR A 70 3.68 13.40 -15.73
N ASP A 71 3.38 12.53 -16.68
CA ASP A 71 2.14 11.78 -16.75
C ASP A 71 2.37 10.32 -16.42
N LEU A 72 1.52 9.77 -15.57
CA LEU A 72 1.47 8.36 -15.25
C LEU A 72 0.21 7.76 -15.89
N LEU A 73 0.40 6.74 -16.69
CA LEU A 73 -0.69 5.95 -17.27
C LEU A 73 -0.66 4.55 -16.68
N ARG A 74 -1.82 4.04 -16.26
CA ARG A 74 -1.97 2.66 -15.81
C ARG A 74 -3.18 2.05 -16.48
N TRP A 75 -2.96 0.94 -17.14
CA TRP A 75 -4.01 0.12 -17.72
C TRP A 75 -3.98 -1.26 -17.09
N ARG A 76 -5.12 -1.72 -16.61
CA ARG A 76 -5.30 -3.03 -15.99
C ARG A 76 -6.48 -3.72 -16.63
N ASN A 77 -6.34 -4.99 -16.97
CA ASN A 77 -7.41 -5.82 -17.52
C ASN A 77 -7.41 -7.16 -16.83
N TYR A 78 -8.59 -7.68 -16.55
CA TYR A 78 -8.74 -9.00 -15.95
C TYR A 78 -9.76 -9.87 -16.66
N VAL A 79 -9.54 -11.17 -16.53
CA VAL A 79 -10.49 -12.23 -16.83
C VAL A 79 -10.69 -13.06 -15.55
N ASP A 80 -11.93 -13.24 -15.15
CA ASP A 80 -12.34 -14.01 -13.97
C ASP A 80 -13.27 -15.13 -14.42
N LEU A 81 -12.82 -16.37 -14.29
CA LEU A 81 -13.57 -17.57 -14.66
C LEU A 81 -13.94 -18.32 -13.38
N LYS A 82 -15.23 -18.47 -13.14
CA LYS A 82 -15.79 -19.23 -12.00
C LYS A 82 -16.54 -20.45 -12.52
N HIS A 83 -16.10 -21.64 -12.10
CA HIS A 83 -16.79 -22.88 -12.42
C HIS A 83 -17.46 -23.44 -11.18
N SER A 84 -18.80 -23.56 -11.25
CA SER A 84 -19.63 -23.88 -10.10
C SER A 84 -19.33 -22.95 -8.90
N ASP A 85 -19.28 -23.48 -7.71
CA ASP A 85 -18.95 -22.75 -6.48
C ASP A 85 -17.64 -23.20 -5.86
N TRP A 86 -16.82 -24.01 -6.56
CA TRP A 86 -15.64 -24.63 -5.98
C TRP A 86 -14.31 -24.37 -6.68
N VAL A 87 -14.30 -23.84 -7.93
CA VAL A 87 -13.07 -23.44 -8.65
C VAL A 87 -13.22 -22.06 -9.25
N ARG A 88 -12.19 -21.26 -9.12
CA ARG A 88 -12.04 -19.96 -9.78
C ARG A 88 -10.66 -19.82 -10.36
N VAL A 89 -10.56 -19.31 -11.57
CA VAL A 89 -9.30 -18.90 -12.21
C VAL A 89 -9.38 -17.41 -12.48
N TYR A 90 -8.40 -16.67 -12.00
CA TYR A 90 -8.33 -15.22 -12.19
C TYR A 90 -6.99 -14.83 -12.78
N VAL A 91 -7.02 -14.05 -13.85
CA VAL A 91 -5.83 -13.50 -14.50
C VAL A 91 -6.02 -12.01 -14.70
N GLU A 92 -5.01 -11.22 -14.36
CA GLU A 92 -5.00 -9.78 -14.54
C GLU A 92 -3.64 -9.31 -15.02
N MET A 93 -3.65 -8.48 -16.06
CA MET A 93 -2.49 -7.81 -16.62
C MET A 93 -2.46 -6.35 -16.19
N ILE A 94 -1.24 -5.80 -16.10
CA ILE A 94 -0.99 -4.38 -15.87
C ILE A 94 -0.03 -3.84 -16.94
N ASP A 95 -0.27 -2.61 -17.38
CA ASP A 95 0.69 -1.78 -18.11
C ASP A 95 0.73 -0.41 -17.46
N ALA A 96 1.82 -0.13 -16.76
CA ALA A 96 2.07 1.13 -16.07
C ALA A 96 3.25 1.85 -16.72
N SER A 97 3.04 3.08 -17.16
CA SER A 97 4.07 3.88 -17.83
C SER A 97 4.16 5.30 -17.27
N ILE A 98 5.32 5.90 -17.42
CA ILE A 98 5.63 7.29 -17.09
C ILE A 98 6.12 8.03 -18.31
N HIS A 99 5.71 9.29 -18.50
CA HIS A 99 6.07 10.11 -19.64
C HIS A 99 6.39 11.54 -19.22
N GLY A 100 7.42 12.14 -19.82
CA GLY A 100 7.79 13.54 -19.63
C GLY A 100 8.56 13.85 -18.35
N ASN A 101 9.02 12.85 -17.61
CA ASN A 101 9.74 13.02 -16.34
C ASN A 101 11.17 13.56 -16.56
N ASP A 102 11.56 14.53 -15.72
CA ASP A 102 12.92 15.08 -15.66
C ASP A 102 13.79 14.36 -14.62
N LEU A 103 13.17 13.69 -13.66
CA LEU A 103 13.84 12.91 -12.61
C LEU A 103 13.85 11.41 -12.96
N PRO A 104 14.81 10.64 -12.43
CA PRO A 104 14.89 9.21 -12.70
C PRO A 104 13.60 8.46 -12.33
N VAL A 105 13.21 7.52 -13.17
CA VAL A 105 12.08 6.61 -12.95
C VAL A 105 12.37 5.71 -11.75
N THR A 106 11.37 5.48 -10.92
CA THR A 106 11.44 4.56 -9.77
C THR A 106 10.57 3.32 -10.01
N GLY A 107 10.77 2.28 -9.21
CA GLY A 107 10.00 1.03 -9.31
C GLY A 107 8.50 1.15 -9.02
N ILE A 108 8.04 2.32 -8.54
CA ILE A 108 6.60 2.60 -8.36
C ILE A 108 5.99 3.36 -9.53
N ASP A 109 6.79 3.82 -10.50
CA ASP A 109 6.35 4.65 -11.62
C ASP A 109 6.03 3.81 -12.87
N GLU A 110 6.82 2.77 -13.14
CA GLU A 110 6.72 2.00 -14.38
C GLU A 110 6.76 0.48 -14.14
N ASN A 111 5.84 -0.24 -14.80
CA ASN A 111 5.83 -1.69 -14.97
C ASN A 111 5.07 -2.03 -16.25
N ARG A 112 5.80 -2.35 -17.33
CA ARG A 112 5.23 -2.49 -18.66
C ARG A 112 4.81 -3.94 -18.92
N TRP A 113 3.53 -4.10 -19.32
CA TRP A 113 2.96 -5.38 -19.76
C TRP A 113 3.32 -6.57 -18.86
N ASP A 114 2.93 -6.49 -17.59
CA ASP A 114 3.21 -7.52 -16.61
C ASP A 114 1.95 -8.24 -16.12
N LEU A 115 2.18 -9.41 -15.54
CA LEU A 115 1.16 -10.22 -14.88
C LEU A 115 0.94 -9.71 -13.46
N GLN A 116 -0.15 -8.97 -13.24
CA GLN A 116 -0.47 -8.41 -11.92
C GLN A 116 -1.01 -9.49 -10.97
N ASN A 117 -1.97 -10.27 -11.43
CA ASN A 117 -2.54 -11.39 -10.70
C ASN A 117 -2.70 -12.58 -11.64
N ALA A 118 -2.40 -13.78 -11.15
CA ALA A 118 -2.69 -15.05 -11.82
C ALA A 118 -2.79 -16.15 -10.79
N PHE A 119 -4.00 -16.53 -10.43
CA PHE A 119 -4.21 -17.52 -9.39
C PHE A 119 -5.40 -18.43 -9.66
N VAL A 120 -5.37 -19.56 -8.97
CA VAL A 120 -6.49 -20.47 -8.86
C VAL A 120 -6.97 -20.50 -7.42
N ASP A 121 -8.26 -20.35 -7.21
CA ASP A 121 -8.95 -20.58 -5.93
C ASP A 121 -9.64 -21.93 -5.98
N LEU A 122 -9.44 -22.75 -4.96
CA LEU A 122 -10.11 -24.01 -4.73
C LEU A 122 -10.93 -23.91 -3.43
N LYS A 123 -12.21 -24.17 -3.48
CA LYS A 123 -13.04 -24.30 -2.29
C LYS A 123 -12.67 -25.60 -1.58
N VAL A 124 -12.13 -25.52 -0.37
CA VAL A 124 -11.66 -26.68 0.39
C VAL A 124 -12.69 -27.13 1.42
N LEU A 125 -13.47 -26.21 1.96
CA LEU A 125 -14.55 -26.48 2.91
C LEU A 125 -15.51 -25.28 3.00
N GLU A 126 -16.55 -25.40 3.80
CA GLU A 126 -17.44 -24.28 4.19
C GLU A 126 -17.35 -24.01 5.68
N ARG A 127 -17.44 -22.72 6.02
CA ARG A 127 -17.55 -22.24 7.39
C ARG A 127 -18.55 -21.08 7.45
N ASP A 128 -19.54 -21.17 8.35
CA ASP A 128 -20.62 -20.17 8.47
C ASP A 128 -21.35 -19.92 7.13
N ASP A 129 -21.66 -20.98 6.37
CA ASP A 129 -22.26 -20.93 5.03
C ASP A 129 -21.45 -20.11 4.00
N LYS A 130 -20.14 -19.97 4.23
CA LYS A 130 -19.21 -19.30 3.31
C LYS A 130 -18.09 -20.23 2.90
N PRO A 131 -17.63 -20.15 1.64
CA PRO A 131 -16.53 -20.97 1.16
C PRO A 131 -15.22 -20.59 1.81
N VAL A 132 -14.44 -21.58 2.19
CA VAL A 132 -13.02 -21.41 2.55
C VAL A 132 -12.21 -21.72 1.31
N TRP A 133 -11.40 -20.74 0.90
CA TRP A 133 -10.63 -20.78 -0.33
C TRP A 133 -9.16 -21.08 -0.05
N PHE A 134 -8.63 -22.01 -0.80
CA PHE A 134 -7.19 -22.20 -0.92
C PHE A 134 -6.72 -21.62 -2.25
N ARG A 135 -5.93 -20.57 -2.19
CA ARG A 135 -5.41 -19.84 -3.35
C ARG A 135 -3.97 -20.20 -3.62
N VAL A 136 -3.64 -20.46 -4.88
CA VAL A 136 -2.30 -20.71 -5.37
C VAL A 136 -2.01 -19.80 -6.55
N GLY A 137 -0.91 -19.07 -6.52
CA GLY A 137 -0.44 -18.24 -7.62
C GLY A 137 -0.10 -16.81 -7.23
N ARG A 138 -0.01 -15.94 -8.25
CA ARG A 138 0.31 -14.52 -8.09
C ARG A 138 -0.92 -13.74 -7.67
N GLN A 139 -0.80 -12.97 -6.60
CA GLN A 139 -1.92 -12.30 -5.96
C GLN A 139 -1.51 -11.05 -5.22
N GLU A 140 -2.43 -10.12 -5.07
CA GLU A 140 -2.34 -8.99 -4.15
C GLU A 140 -2.77 -9.41 -2.75
N LEU A 141 -2.14 -8.82 -1.72
CA LEU A 141 -2.53 -8.97 -0.32
C LEU A 141 -2.95 -7.60 0.24
N LEU A 142 -4.07 -7.58 0.95
CA LEU A 142 -4.59 -6.41 1.63
C LEU A 142 -5.17 -6.85 2.98
N PHE A 143 -4.63 -6.30 4.07
CA PHE A 143 -5.09 -6.60 5.41
C PHE A 143 -5.24 -5.35 6.28
N GLY A 144 -6.26 -5.37 7.14
CA GLY A 144 -6.56 -4.31 8.08
C GLY A 144 -6.65 -2.94 7.43
N SER A 145 -5.97 -1.98 8.03
CA SER A 145 -5.87 -0.59 7.53
C SER A 145 -4.82 -0.39 6.42
N GLN A 146 -4.19 -1.45 5.94
CA GLN A 146 -3.07 -1.40 4.99
C GLN A 146 -1.78 -0.76 5.55
N ARG A 147 -1.67 -0.53 6.86
CA ARG A 147 -0.44 0.02 7.45
C ARG A 147 0.75 -0.92 7.33
N LEU A 148 0.51 -2.25 7.31
CA LEU A 148 1.55 -3.27 7.22
C LEU A 148 1.52 -4.09 5.94
N VAL A 149 0.33 -4.36 5.37
CA VAL A 149 0.16 -5.19 4.17
C VAL A 149 -0.82 -4.52 3.22
N SER A 150 -0.32 -4.11 2.06
CA SER A 150 -1.07 -3.35 1.06
C SER A 150 -0.63 -3.70 -0.36
N PRO A 151 -1.55 -3.72 -1.33
CA PRO A 151 -1.21 -3.80 -2.75
C PRO A 151 -0.62 -2.50 -3.32
N LEU A 152 -0.48 -1.45 -2.49
CA LEU A 152 0.11 -0.15 -2.86
C LEU A 152 -0.61 0.52 -4.04
N ASP A 153 -1.92 0.69 -3.96
CA ASP A 153 -2.71 1.24 -5.09
C ASP A 153 -2.37 2.68 -5.47
N TRP A 154 -1.78 3.46 -4.56
CA TRP A 154 -1.26 4.80 -4.84
C TRP A 154 -0.20 4.78 -5.94
N ALA A 155 0.78 3.87 -5.88
CA ALA A 155 1.81 3.73 -6.91
C ALA A 155 1.19 3.55 -8.31
N ASN A 156 1.92 3.88 -9.36
CA ASN A 156 1.48 3.59 -10.71
C ASN A 156 1.55 2.08 -10.99
N THR A 157 2.60 1.44 -10.50
CA THR A 157 2.69 -0.02 -10.35
C THR A 157 1.89 -0.46 -9.13
N ARG A 158 1.74 -1.76 -8.94
CA ARG A 158 1.07 -2.33 -7.75
C ARG A 158 1.96 -3.42 -7.18
N ARG A 159 1.83 -3.66 -5.89
CA ARG A 159 2.55 -4.74 -5.20
C ARG A 159 1.74 -6.02 -5.28
N ASN A 160 2.41 -7.09 -5.68
CA ASN A 160 1.86 -8.43 -5.68
C ASN A 160 2.86 -9.45 -5.11
N PHE A 161 2.38 -10.64 -4.86
CA PHE A 161 3.09 -11.73 -4.23
C PHE A 161 2.77 -13.03 -4.96
N GLU A 162 3.67 -14.00 -4.94
CA GLU A 162 3.43 -15.32 -5.53
C GLU A 162 3.56 -16.41 -4.46
N GLY A 163 2.54 -17.26 -4.33
CA GLY A 163 2.54 -18.34 -3.36
C GLY A 163 1.15 -18.81 -2.98
N LEU A 164 0.99 -19.15 -1.70
CA LEU A 164 -0.20 -19.78 -1.15
C LEU A 164 -0.94 -18.86 -0.20
N ARG A 165 -2.27 -18.93 -0.21
CA ARG A 165 -3.14 -18.27 0.77
C ARG A 165 -4.32 -19.17 1.10
N LEU A 166 -4.65 -19.28 2.38
CA LEU A 166 -5.91 -19.80 2.88
C LEU A 166 -6.76 -18.64 3.35
N ASN A 167 -7.95 -18.45 2.77
CA ASN A 167 -8.90 -17.41 3.14
C ASN A 167 -10.19 -18.02 3.61
N SER A 168 -10.59 -17.71 4.81
CA SER A 168 -11.78 -18.25 5.48
C SER A 168 -12.67 -17.13 6.00
N PRO A 169 -13.54 -16.55 5.14
CA PRO A 169 -14.52 -15.57 5.57
C PRO A 169 -15.56 -16.23 6.49
N GLY A 170 -16.07 -15.47 7.45
CA GLY A 170 -17.08 -15.95 8.37
C GLY A 170 -18.07 -14.86 8.76
N THR A 171 -19.02 -15.19 9.61
CA THR A 171 -19.99 -14.22 10.15
C THR A 171 -19.38 -13.36 11.26
N THR A 172 -18.63 -14.00 12.15
CA THR A 172 -18.01 -13.37 13.32
C THR A 172 -16.51 -13.15 13.14
N TRP A 173 -15.82 -14.07 12.44
CA TRP A 173 -14.39 -14.04 12.22
C TRP A 173 -14.05 -14.19 10.74
N ASP A 174 -13.21 -13.35 10.20
CA ASP A 174 -12.48 -13.63 8.99
C ASP A 174 -11.07 -14.10 9.37
N LEU A 175 -10.60 -15.20 8.76
CA LEU A 175 -9.30 -15.79 9.04
C LEU A 175 -8.53 -15.93 7.74
N ASP A 176 -7.29 -15.50 7.74
CA ASP A 176 -6.36 -15.61 6.64
C ASP A 176 -5.02 -16.17 7.10
N ALA A 177 -4.38 -16.98 6.26
CA ALA A 177 -3.00 -17.39 6.42
C ALA A 177 -2.33 -17.47 5.04
N TRP A 178 -1.07 -17.07 4.94
CA TRP A 178 -0.36 -17.07 3.66
C TRP A 178 1.12 -17.38 3.82
N LEU A 179 1.71 -17.84 2.73
CA LEU A 179 3.15 -18.03 2.56
C LEU A 179 3.50 -17.70 1.12
N VAL A 180 4.21 -16.60 0.91
CA VAL A 180 4.43 -16.02 -0.41
C VAL A 180 5.84 -15.43 -0.56
N ASN A 181 6.25 -15.22 -1.80
CA ASN A 181 7.41 -14.42 -2.17
C ASN A 181 6.93 -13.11 -2.78
N PRO A 182 7.45 -11.94 -2.39
CA PRO A 182 7.14 -10.69 -3.06
C PRO A 182 7.64 -10.72 -4.50
N VAL A 183 6.86 -10.16 -5.42
CA VAL A 183 7.29 -9.98 -6.81
C VAL A 183 7.98 -8.65 -6.95
N ASN A 184 9.14 -8.63 -7.59
CA ASN A 184 9.91 -7.42 -7.78
C ASN A 184 9.49 -6.72 -9.07
N THR A 185 8.94 -5.53 -8.96
CA THR A 185 8.57 -4.68 -10.11
C THR A 185 9.74 -3.90 -10.69
N ALA A 186 10.89 -3.89 -10.01
CA ALA A 186 12.12 -3.24 -10.47
C ALA A 186 13.20 -4.30 -10.67
N THR A 187 13.41 -4.74 -11.89
CA THR A 187 14.63 -5.49 -12.24
C THR A 187 15.80 -4.52 -12.22
N PHE A 188 16.62 -4.62 -11.19
CA PHE A 188 17.96 -4.05 -11.26
C PHE A 188 18.76 -4.91 -12.24
N GLY A 189 18.87 -4.44 -13.49
CA GLY A 189 19.62 -5.16 -14.51
C GLY A 189 21.06 -5.33 -14.08
N ALA A 190 21.58 -6.53 -14.22
CA ALA A 190 23.00 -6.87 -14.14
C ALA A 190 23.78 -6.25 -15.32
N GLY A 191 23.75 -4.95 -15.46
CA GLY A 191 24.34 -4.23 -16.58
C GLY A 191 24.83 -2.86 -16.15
N GLY A 192 25.95 -2.85 -15.53
CA GLY A 192 26.92 -1.77 -15.53
C GLY A 192 26.47 -0.35 -15.30
N GLY A 193 26.86 0.23 -14.18
CA GLY A 193 27.26 1.63 -14.13
C GLY A 193 26.16 2.68 -13.94
N ALA A 194 24.99 2.30 -13.53
CA ALA A 194 24.03 3.27 -13.05
C ALA A 194 24.27 3.53 -11.56
N GLY A 195 24.50 4.78 -11.19
CA GLY A 195 24.62 5.18 -9.81
C GLY A 195 23.35 4.85 -9.00
N PRO A 196 23.41 4.93 -7.67
CA PRO A 196 22.28 4.62 -6.81
C PRO A 196 21.10 5.51 -7.18
N GLY A 197 19.96 4.90 -7.49
CA GLY A 197 18.71 5.58 -7.82
C GLY A 197 18.36 5.65 -9.31
N LEU A 198 19.19 5.13 -10.21
CA LEU A 198 18.79 4.95 -11.59
C LEU A 198 18.06 3.62 -11.68
N GLY A 199 16.74 3.67 -11.80
CA GLY A 199 15.93 2.51 -12.14
C GLY A 199 16.51 1.87 -13.40
N VAL A 200 16.92 0.62 -13.27
CA VAL A 200 17.31 -0.12 -14.46
C VAL A 200 16.02 -0.53 -15.13
N LEU A 201 15.91 -0.14 -16.39
CA LEU A 201 14.79 -0.50 -17.22
C LEU A 201 14.61 -2.01 -17.19
N LYS A 202 13.40 -2.43 -16.88
CA LYS A 202 12.95 -3.81 -16.97
C LYS A 202 13.33 -4.39 -18.35
N ASN A 203 13.72 -5.62 -18.39
CA ASN A 203 13.74 -6.35 -19.64
C ASN A 203 12.28 -6.59 -20.07
N ASP A 204 11.76 -5.74 -20.95
CA ASP A 204 10.37 -5.70 -21.40
C ASP A 204 9.87 -7.01 -22.08
N ASN A 205 10.72 -8.03 -22.16
CA ASN A 205 10.40 -9.31 -22.79
C ASN A 205 10.03 -10.43 -21.80
N GLN A 206 9.97 -10.14 -20.48
CA GLN A 206 9.65 -11.15 -19.46
C GLN A 206 8.79 -10.54 -18.36
N PHE A 207 7.84 -11.33 -17.87
CA PHE A 207 7.10 -10.98 -16.68
C PHE A 207 8.00 -10.89 -15.45
N ASP A 208 7.66 -10.03 -14.50
CA ASP A 208 8.35 -9.93 -13.24
C ASP A 208 8.38 -11.27 -12.51
N SER A 209 9.46 -11.52 -11.81
CA SER A 209 9.68 -12.79 -11.11
C SER A 209 9.58 -12.61 -9.60
N PRO A 210 9.09 -13.62 -8.87
CA PRO A 210 9.11 -13.58 -7.42
C PRO A 210 10.55 -13.60 -6.89
N GLN A 211 10.80 -12.82 -5.86
CA GLN A 211 12.06 -12.80 -5.12
C GLN A 211 12.11 -14.01 -4.20
N ARG A 212 12.71 -15.12 -4.66
CA ARG A 212 12.73 -16.39 -3.93
C ARG A 212 13.57 -16.36 -2.65
N ASP A 213 14.45 -15.37 -2.54
CA ASP A 213 15.28 -15.12 -1.35
C ASP A 213 14.53 -14.40 -0.23
N ILE A 214 13.29 -14.00 -0.49
CA ILE A 214 12.42 -13.33 0.48
C ILE A 214 11.17 -14.19 0.64
N VAL A 215 10.94 -14.67 1.86
CA VAL A 215 9.68 -15.31 2.22
C VAL A 215 8.89 -14.41 3.14
N PHE A 216 7.67 -14.11 2.76
CA PHE A 216 6.71 -13.37 3.57
C PHE A 216 5.53 -14.27 3.91
N GLY A 217 5.27 -14.44 5.19
CA GLY A 217 4.15 -15.23 5.66
C GLY A 217 3.42 -14.56 6.80
N GLY A 218 2.26 -15.07 7.10
CA GLY A 218 1.48 -14.56 8.21
C GLY A 218 0.14 -15.24 8.40
N ALA A 219 -0.49 -14.84 9.51
CA ALA A 219 -1.87 -15.13 9.83
C ALA A 219 -2.56 -13.83 10.28
N TRP A 220 -3.79 -13.65 9.84
CA TRP A 220 -4.63 -12.49 10.17
C TRP A 220 -6.01 -12.96 10.58
N ALA A 221 -6.48 -12.50 11.73
CA ALA A 221 -7.82 -12.78 12.24
C ALA A 221 -8.55 -11.45 12.48
N ALA A 222 -9.70 -11.26 11.83
CA ALA A 222 -10.55 -10.09 12.00
C ALA A 222 -11.86 -10.49 12.72
N TYR A 223 -12.04 -10.02 13.94
CA TYR A 223 -13.26 -10.22 14.72
C TYR A 223 -14.27 -9.12 14.43
N LYS A 224 -15.50 -9.53 14.05
CA LYS A 224 -16.61 -8.65 13.67
C LYS A 224 -17.86 -8.83 14.54
N GLY A 225 -17.72 -9.56 15.66
CA GLY A 225 -18.85 -9.90 16.53
C GLY A 225 -19.42 -8.73 17.33
N ILE A 226 -18.76 -7.57 17.33
CA ILE A 226 -19.27 -6.34 17.95
C ILE A 226 -19.73 -5.42 16.81
N LYS A 227 -20.99 -5.01 16.88
CA LYS A 227 -21.58 -4.13 15.85
C LYS A 227 -20.77 -2.85 15.70
N ASP A 228 -20.51 -2.44 14.45
CA ASP A 228 -19.74 -1.24 14.07
C ASP A 228 -18.28 -1.23 14.56
N HIS A 229 -17.74 -2.41 14.95
CA HIS A 229 -16.36 -2.59 15.38
C HIS A 229 -15.68 -3.73 14.63
N THR A 230 -14.39 -3.58 14.42
CA THR A 230 -13.51 -4.66 13.94
C THR A 230 -12.28 -4.71 14.83
N ILE A 231 -11.91 -5.91 15.28
CA ILE A 231 -10.67 -6.15 16.01
C ILE A 231 -9.83 -7.12 15.19
N ASP A 232 -8.69 -6.65 14.72
CA ASP A 232 -7.71 -7.46 14.01
C ASP A 232 -6.64 -7.94 14.99
N THR A 233 -6.18 -9.17 14.82
CA THR A 233 -4.97 -9.70 15.44
C THR A 233 -4.15 -10.38 14.38
N PHE A 234 -2.86 -10.13 14.35
CA PHE A 234 -2.01 -10.62 13.28
C PHE A 234 -0.64 -11.07 13.78
N PHE A 235 -0.12 -12.07 13.09
CA PHE A 235 1.26 -12.49 13.16
C PHE A 235 1.84 -12.48 11.75
N LEU A 236 2.97 -11.79 11.56
CA LEU A 236 3.67 -11.69 10.30
C LEU A 236 5.11 -12.15 10.48
N PHE A 237 5.67 -12.78 9.47
CA PHE A 237 7.10 -13.04 9.45
C PHE A 237 7.70 -12.75 8.08
N ASN A 238 8.94 -12.28 8.09
CA ASN A 238 9.77 -12.11 6.91
C ASN A 238 11.08 -12.85 7.14
N HIS A 239 11.43 -13.65 6.18
CA HIS A 239 12.74 -14.27 6.07
C HIS A 239 13.48 -13.69 4.88
N TYR A 240 14.69 -13.19 5.11
CA TYR A 240 15.56 -12.62 4.08
C TYR A 240 16.84 -13.44 4.04
N ASP A 241 17.00 -14.27 2.99
CA ASP A 241 18.20 -15.09 2.83
C ASP A 241 19.38 -14.25 2.31
N ARG A 242 20.58 -14.71 2.64
CA ARG A 242 21.84 -14.04 2.27
C ARG A 242 22.26 -14.27 0.83
N PHE A 243 21.63 -15.18 0.13
CA PHE A 243 22.16 -15.72 -1.10
C PHE A 243 21.47 -15.14 -2.32
N PHE A 244 22.07 -14.09 -2.92
CA PHE A 244 21.82 -13.78 -4.31
C PHE A 244 22.79 -14.61 -5.17
N PRO A 245 22.38 -15.73 -5.80
CA PRO A 245 23.24 -16.45 -6.73
C PRO A 245 23.48 -15.58 -7.94
N GLY A 246 24.67 -15.10 -8.13
CA GLY A 246 25.03 -14.34 -9.32
C GLY A 246 26.04 -13.24 -9.12
N GLY A 247 26.61 -13.09 -7.93
CA GLY A 247 27.76 -12.21 -7.73
C GLY A 247 27.55 -10.72 -8.01
N ALA A 248 26.41 -10.33 -8.50
CA ALA A 248 25.94 -8.96 -8.42
C ALA A 248 25.30 -8.81 -7.06
N GLY A 249 26.13 -8.84 -6.03
CA GLY A 249 25.67 -8.61 -4.69
C GLY A 249 24.84 -7.33 -4.66
N PHE A 250 23.62 -7.45 -4.18
CA PHE A 250 23.06 -6.44 -3.36
C PHE A 250 23.80 -6.49 -2.00
N ASP A 251 25.10 -6.50 -2.06
CA ASP A 251 25.88 -5.81 -1.09
C ASP A 251 25.67 -4.35 -1.45
N PRO A 252 24.88 -3.61 -0.70
CA PRO A 252 24.66 -2.22 -1.03
C PRO A 252 26.03 -1.58 -1.11
N VAL A 253 26.38 -1.10 -2.29
CA VAL A 253 27.52 -0.19 -2.39
C VAL A 253 27.25 0.85 -1.33
N PRO A 254 28.07 0.94 -0.27
CA PRO A 254 27.87 2.00 0.72
C PRO A 254 27.84 3.34 -0.01
N PRO A 255 26.85 4.20 0.25
CA PRO A 255 25.93 4.24 1.38
C PRO A 255 24.48 3.89 1.06
N VAL A 256 24.19 3.06 0.04
CA VAL A 256 22.82 2.65 -0.31
C VAL A 256 22.42 1.54 0.64
N THR A 257 22.01 1.96 1.77
CA THR A 257 21.79 1.09 2.89
C THR A 257 20.39 0.52 2.87
N ASN A 258 20.32 -0.80 2.71
CA ASN A 258 19.45 -1.68 3.48
C ASN A 258 17.97 -1.31 3.55
N SER A 259 17.27 -1.32 2.42
CA SER A 259 15.82 -1.31 2.44
C SER A 259 15.24 -2.60 3.06
N PHE A 260 16.03 -3.69 3.10
CA PHE A 260 15.61 -4.97 3.64
C PHE A 260 16.65 -5.50 4.62
N PRO A 261 16.28 -5.68 5.90
CA PRO A 261 17.15 -6.28 6.90
C PRO A 261 17.31 -7.78 6.59
N LEU A 262 18.54 -8.24 6.35
CA LEU A 262 18.85 -9.66 6.20
C LEU A 262 18.62 -10.38 7.52
N GLY A 263 17.89 -11.51 7.50
CA GLY A 263 17.58 -12.29 8.68
C GLY A 263 16.09 -12.57 8.83
N ASP A 264 15.68 -12.85 10.05
CA ASP A 264 14.30 -13.19 10.40
C ASP A 264 13.66 -12.09 11.21
N ARG A 265 12.54 -11.54 10.73
CA ARG A 265 11.73 -10.60 11.50
C ARG A 265 10.30 -11.12 11.66
N TYR A 266 9.86 -11.16 12.89
CA TYR A 266 8.52 -11.53 13.29
C TYR A 266 7.80 -10.28 13.81
N THR A 267 6.51 -10.14 13.50
CA THR A 267 5.68 -9.04 14.00
C THR A 267 4.39 -9.62 14.57
N LEU A 268 4.11 -9.33 15.84
CA LEU A 268 2.85 -9.65 16.49
C LEU A 268 2.14 -8.34 16.80
N GLY A 269 0.86 -8.24 16.45
CA GLY A 269 0.12 -7.00 16.68
C GLY A 269 -1.38 -7.16 16.66
N SER A 270 -2.05 -6.05 16.94
CA SER A 270 -3.50 -5.97 16.95
C SER A 270 -3.96 -4.57 16.52
N ARG A 271 -5.17 -4.51 15.98
CA ARG A 271 -5.87 -3.28 15.64
C ARG A 271 -7.29 -3.32 16.16
N TRP A 272 -7.77 -2.19 16.62
CA TRP A 272 -9.18 -1.96 16.92
C TRP A 272 -9.68 -0.74 16.18
N GLN A 273 -10.65 -0.94 15.30
CA GLN A 273 -11.42 0.10 14.65
C GLN A 273 -12.85 0.07 15.16
N GLY A 274 -13.39 1.22 15.54
CA GLY A 274 -14.73 1.30 16.09
C GLY A 274 -15.48 2.56 15.71
N THR A 275 -16.79 2.44 15.60
CA THR A 275 -17.71 3.55 15.46
C THR A 275 -18.73 3.50 16.60
N PHE A 276 -18.85 4.56 17.36
CA PHE A 276 -19.78 4.70 18.46
C PHE A 276 -20.87 5.71 18.10
N PRO A 277 -22.04 5.27 17.63
CA PRO A 277 -23.15 6.17 17.33
C PRO A 277 -23.60 6.93 18.59
N ALA A 278 -23.89 8.23 18.43
CA ALA A 278 -24.41 9.10 19.45
C ALA A 278 -25.61 9.88 18.94
N ASP A 279 -26.44 10.40 19.85
CA ASP A 279 -27.62 11.24 19.56
C ASP A 279 -28.52 10.64 18.48
N CYS A 280 -28.98 9.40 18.68
CA CYS A 280 -29.82 8.66 17.72
C CYS A 280 -29.19 8.54 16.32
N GLY A 281 -27.85 8.49 16.23
CA GLY A 281 -27.11 8.30 14.97
C GLY A 281 -26.83 9.58 14.18
N THR A 282 -27.18 10.76 14.71
CA THR A 282 -26.85 12.05 14.08
C THR A 282 -25.37 12.43 14.21
N ARG A 283 -24.66 11.82 15.14
CA ARG A 283 -23.21 11.91 15.38
C ARG A 283 -22.61 10.56 15.64
N ALA A 284 -21.29 10.45 15.47
CA ALA A 284 -20.55 9.26 15.91
C ALA A 284 -19.13 9.65 16.34
N TYR A 285 -18.64 8.98 17.39
CA TYR A 285 -17.22 8.95 17.73
C TYR A 285 -16.56 7.79 17.00
N LEU A 286 -15.33 8.01 16.59
CA LEU A 286 -14.57 7.08 15.75
C LEU A 286 -13.25 6.76 16.43
N THR A 287 -12.82 5.50 16.36
CA THR A 287 -11.51 5.07 16.87
C THR A 287 -10.79 4.23 15.81
N ASP A 288 -9.48 4.38 15.74
CA ASP A 288 -8.58 3.51 14.98
C ASP A 288 -7.25 3.41 15.75
N VAL A 289 -7.04 2.31 16.46
CA VAL A 289 -5.85 2.05 17.26
C VAL A 289 -5.19 0.78 16.74
N GLU A 290 -3.90 0.87 16.42
CA GLU A 290 -3.13 -0.27 15.88
C GLU A 290 -1.73 -0.24 16.48
N GLY A 291 -1.19 -1.40 16.82
CA GLY A 291 0.16 -1.51 17.29
C GLY A 291 0.72 -2.91 17.13
N GLY A 292 2.03 -3.00 17.13
CA GLY A 292 2.72 -4.26 17.01
C GLY A 292 4.17 -4.19 17.47
N TYR A 293 4.67 -5.34 17.87
CA TYR A 293 6.05 -5.55 18.28
C TYR A 293 6.77 -6.44 17.30
N GLN A 294 7.97 -6.02 16.89
CA GLN A 294 8.86 -6.79 16.01
C GLN A 294 10.01 -7.37 16.82
N PHE A 295 10.33 -8.64 16.55
CA PHE A 295 11.43 -9.37 17.16
C PHE A 295 12.07 -10.30 16.14
N GLY A 296 13.23 -10.84 16.48
CA GLY A 296 13.99 -11.72 15.62
C GLY A 296 15.47 -11.35 15.56
N SER A 297 16.08 -11.50 14.42
CA SER A 297 17.49 -11.15 14.22
C SER A 297 17.75 -10.69 12.79
N ASP A 298 18.63 -9.71 12.63
CA ASP A 298 19.13 -9.26 11.35
C ASP A 298 20.67 -9.03 11.40
N ARG A 299 21.24 -8.38 10.36
CA ARG A 299 22.69 -8.10 10.32
C ARG A 299 23.17 -7.24 11.48
N ALA A 300 22.33 -6.35 12.01
CA ALA A 300 22.70 -5.44 13.10
C ALA A 300 22.65 -6.14 14.47
N GLY A 301 21.99 -7.29 14.55
CA GLY A 301 21.88 -8.05 15.79
C GLY A 301 20.47 -8.58 16.07
N SER A 302 20.08 -8.61 17.34
CA SER A 302 18.70 -8.94 17.73
C SER A 302 17.75 -7.78 17.41
N VAL A 303 16.54 -8.10 16.96
CA VAL A 303 15.52 -7.10 16.64
C VAL A 303 14.58 -6.93 17.83
N GLN A 304 14.37 -5.68 18.27
CA GLN A 304 13.44 -5.28 19.31
C GLN A 304 12.80 -3.94 18.95
N ALA A 305 11.79 -3.98 18.09
CA ALA A 305 11.21 -2.78 17.50
C ALA A 305 9.69 -2.78 17.63
N GLY A 306 9.04 -1.66 17.38
CA GLY A 306 7.60 -1.60 17.45
C GLY A 306 7.01 -0.38 16.75
N PHE A 307 5.70 -0.43 16.57
CA PHE A 307 4.93 0.72 16.11
C PHE A 307 3.62 0.83 16.88
N PHE A 308 3.09 2.03 16.90
CA PHE A 308 1.81 2.33 17.51
C PHE A 308 1.12 3.47 16.79
N THR A 309 -0.17 3.34 16.55
CA THR A 309 -1.04 4.37 16.01
C THR A 309 -2.28 4.50 16.88
N ALA A 310 -2.66 5.70 17.26
CA ALA A 310 -3.92 5.98 17.94
C ALA A 310 -4.65 7.12 17.22
N GLY A 311 -5.84 6.83 16.72
CA GLY A 311 -6.74 7.77 16.07
C GLY A 311 -8.05 7.91 16.82
N LEU A 312 -8.45 9.15 17.09
CA LEU A 312 -9.76 9.51 17.61
C LEU A 312 -10.44 10.48 16.65
N GLY A 313 -11.69 10.21 16.33
CA GLY A 313 -12.43 11.02 15.38
C GLY A 313 -13.86 11.30 15.83
N HIS A 314 -14.46 12.27 15.17
CA HIS A 314 -15.87 12.62 15.36
C HIS A 314 -16.49 13.01 14.02
N THR A 315 -17.68 12.50 13.74
CA THR A 315 -18.48 12.87 12.57
C THR A 315 -19.85 13.42 12.96
N TRP A 316 -20.28 14.50 12.30
CA TRP A 316 -21.58 15.15 12.47
C TRP A 316 -22.44 14.90 11.23
N LYS A 317 -23.22 13.82 11.22
CA LYS A 317 -24.06 13.42 10.07
C LYS A 317 -25.23 14.33 9.81
N SER A 318 -25.70 15.07 10.82
CA SER A 318 -26.82 16.03 10.70
C SER A 318 -26.38 17.45 10.34
N VAL A 319 -25.10 17.75 10.37
CA VAL A 319 -24.55 19.05 9.97
C VAL A 319 -24.34 19.10 8.47
N LYS A 320 -24.57 20.28 7.86
CA LYS A 320 -24.32 20.48 6.43
C LYS A 320 -22.90 20.03 6.06
N TRP A 321 -22.78 19.26 4.98
CA TRP A 321 -21.55 18.66 4.45
C TRP A 321 -20.97 17.50 5.28
N GLU A 322 -21.66 17.07 6.34
CA GLU A 322 -21.27 15.92 7.18
C GLU A 322 -19.78 15.96 7.61
N PRO A 323 -19.34 17.04 8.29
CA PRO A 323 -17.93 17.16 8.64
C PRO A 323 -17.48 16.01 9.54
N THR A 324 -16.27 15.54 9.25
CA THR A 324 -15.57 14.54 10.07
C THR A 324 -14.19 15.08 10.41
N ILE A 325 -13.81 15.00 11.67
CA ILE A 325 -12.50 15.41 12.18
C ILE A 325 -11.84 14.20 12.81
N TRP A 326 -10.53 14.05 12.60
CA TRP A 326 -9.67 13.08 13.25
C TRP A 326 -8.43 13.74 13.82
N GLY A 327 -7.97 13.25 14.97
CA GLY A 327 -6.62 13.45 15.47
C GLY A 327 -5.92 12.11 15.55
N PHE A 328 -4.67 12.03 15.07
CA PHE A 328 -3.85 10.83 15.11
C PHE A 328 -2.51 11.11 15.78
N TYR A 329 -2.02 10.12 16.49
CA TYR A 329 -0.63 9.96 16.86
C TYR A 329 -0.11 8.68 16.20
N ASP A 330 0.96 8.78 15.44
CA ASP A 330 1.62 7.68 14.74
C ASP A 330 3.08 7.62 15.21
N TRP A 331 3.55 6.43 15.58
CA TRP A 331 4.90 6.22 16.07
C TRP A 331 5.47 4.90 15.57
N ALA A 332 6.73 4.92 15.18
CA ALA A 332 7.52 3.73 14.87
C ALA A 332 8.93 3.90 15.42
N SER A 333 9.44 2.92 16.14
CA SER A 333 10.72 2.98 16.84
C SER A 333 11.90 3.19 15.89
N GLY A 334 12.92 3.88 16.39
CA GLY A 334 14.27 4.00 15.82
C GLY A 334 15.29 3.37 16.76
N ASP A 335 16.49 3.17 16.26
CA ASP A 335 17.62 2.58 16.99
C ASP A 335 18.27 3.63 17.88
N ASP A 336 18.36 3.37 19.16
CA ASP A 336 18.96 4.30 20.14
C ASP A 336 20.47 4.11 20.29
N ASN A 337 20.99 2.93 19.93
CA ASN A 337 22.40 2.61 20.02
C ASN A 337 22.85 1.58 18.95
N PRO A 338 23.23 2.00 17.74
CA PRO A 338 23.58 1.10 16.65
C PRO A 338 24.82 0.22 16.89
N THR A 339 25.44 0.30 18.07
CA THR A 339 26.65 -0.46 18.42
C THR A 339 26.46 -1.52 19.50
N ASP A 340 25.28 -1.66 20.07
CA ASP A 340 25.02 -2.59 21.17
C ASP A 340 24.56 -4.00 20.73
N GLY A 341 24.38 -4.22 19.42
CA GLY A 341 23.93 -5.48 18.85
C GLY A 341 22.42 -5.71 18.92
N VAL A 342 21.65 -4.65 19.21
CA VAL A 342 20.19 -4.63 19.16
C VAL A 342 19.73 -3.64 18.10
N ASN A 343 18.89 -4.05 17.16
CA ASN A 343 18.26 -3.16 16.20
C ASN A 343 16.85 -2.81 16.67
N ASN A 344 16.66 -1.57 17.09
CA ASN A 344 15.37 -1.04 17.54
C ASN A 344 14.58 -0.35 16.42
N THR A 345 15.12 -0.25 15.20
CA THR A 345 14.39 0.37 14.09
C THR A 345 13.28 -0.54 13.60
N PHE A 346 12.05 -0.03 13.66
CA PHE A 346 10.88 -0.72 13.09
C PHE A 346 11.02 -0.82 11.56
N PHE A 347 10.73 -1.98 11.02
CA PHE A 347 10.65 -2.19 9.58
C PHE A 347 9.20 -2.16 9.11
N GLN A 348 8.88 -1.23 8.20
CA GLN A 348 7.50 -0.92 7.79
C GLN A 348 6.77 -2.01 6.99
N GLN A 349 7.40 -3.15 6.71
CA GLN A 349 6.81 -4.26 5.97
C GLN A 349 6.39 -3.83 4.53
N TYR A 350 5.18 -4.22 4.14
CA TYR A 350 4.60 -3.95 2.83
C TYR A 350 3.44 -2.94 2.90
N GLY A 351 3.53 -1.98 3.80
CA GLY A 351 2.46 -1.01 4.08
C GLY A 351 2.22 0.03 2.99
N LEU A 352 1.08 0.71 3.10
CA LEU A 352 0.72 1.92 2.38
C LEU A 352 1.00 3.12 3.30
N VAL A 353 2.21 3.64 3.26
CA VAL A 353 2.61 4.78 4.11
C VAL A 353 1.93 6.07 3.67
N HIS A 354 1.77 6.26 2.35
CA HIS A 354 1.13 7.40 1.70
C HIS A 354 -0.16 7.87 2.37
N ALA A 355 -1.03 6.95 2.78
CA ALA A 355 -2.30 7.29 3.40
C ALA A 355 -2.18 7.79 4.85
N TYR A 356 -1.00 7.71 5.47
CA TYR A 356 -0.84 7.89 6.92
C TYR A 356 0.18 8.94 7.33
N LEU A 357 1.32 9.04 6.65
CA LEU A 357 2.46 9.89 7.02
C LEU A 357 2.72 11.01 6.00
N GLY A 358 1.66 11.49 5.35
CA GLY A 358 1.71 12.56 4.35
C GLY A 358 1.67 12.06 2.91
N LEU A 359 1.03 12.83 2.04
CA LEU A 359 0.75 12.48 0.64
C LEU A 359 1.90 12.82 -0.32
N ILE A 360 2.94 13.51 0.16
CA ILE A 360 4.20 13.72 -0.61
C ILE A 360 5.10 12.48 -0.59
N ASP A 361 4.90 11.55 0.35
CA ASP A 361 5.74 10.35 0.49
C ASP A 361 7.22 10.64 0.79
N ASN A 362 7.49 11.56 1.71
CA ASN A 362 8.85 11.89 2.11
C ASN A 362 9.43 10.95 3.18
N VAL A 363 8.59 10.39 4.04
CA VAL A 363 9.02 9.62 5.21
C VAL A 363 8.44 8.21 5.21
N ALA A 364 9.21 7.26 5.75
CA ALA A 364 8.77 5.88 6.01
C ALA A 364 8.17 5.75 7.40
N ARG A 365 7.47 4.65 7.66
CA ARG A 365 7.09 4.21 9.02
C ARG A 365 8.28 3.51 9.67
N GLN A 366 9.36 4.25 9.85
CA GLN A 366 10.63 3.82 10.47
C GLN A 366 11.23 5.03 11.18
N ASN A 367 11.57 4.91 12.44
CA ASN A 367 12.12 6.00 13.26
C ASN A 367 11.32 7.30 13.11
N VAL A 368 10.01 7.25 13.24
CA VAL A 368 9.11 8.36 12.99
C VAL A 368 8.11 8.53 14.12
N SER A 369 7.79 9.76 14.46
CA SER A 369 6.68 10.20 15.29
C SER A 369 5.92 11.29 14.54
N ASP A 370 4.62 11.12 14.38
CA ASP A 370 3.75 12.09 13.69
C ASP A 370 2.50 12.36 14.49
N ILE A 371 2.23 13.63 14.75
CA ILE A 371 0.93 14.10 15.23
C ILE A 371 0.23 14.71 14.04
N ASN A 372 -0.96 14.21 13.70
CA ASN A 372 -1.70 14.78 12.58
C ASN A 372 -3.17 15.00 12.87
N TYR A 373 -3.73 15.99 12.20
CA TYR A 373 -5.15 16.32 12.23
C TYR A 373 -5.71 16.24 10.82
N ARG A 374 -6.88 15.62 10.67
CA ARG A 374 -7.56 15.43 9.39
C ARG A 374 -8.99 15.92 9.49
N VAL A 375 -9.40 16.67 8.48
CA VAL A 375 -10.77 17.14 8.34
C VAL A 375 -11.29 16.72 6.97
N SER A 376 -12.49 16.18 6.92
CA SER A 376 -13.17 15.91 5.65
C SER A 376 -14.60 16.40 5.67
N VAL A 377 -15.09 16.84 4.50
CA VAL A 377 -16.48 17.30 4.30
C VAL A 377 -17.00 16.75 2.97
N LYS A 378 -18.31 16.56 2.88
CA LYS A 378 -19.02 16.13 1.67
C LYS A 378 -19.99 17.21 1.20
N PRO A 379 -19.54 18.23 0.42
CA PRO A 379 -20.42 19.27 -0.11
C PRO A 379 -21.58 18.73 -0.93
N THR A 380 -21.36 17.61 -1.62
CA THR A 380 -22.38 16.85 -2.33
C THR A 380 -22.15 15.34 -2.15
N LYS A 381 -23.11 14.49 -2.56
CA LYS A 381 -22.93 13.02 -2.56
C LYS A 381 -21.78 12.55 -3.45
N LYS A 382 -21.32 13.39 -4.38
CA LYS A 382 -20.28 13.07 -5.36
C LYS A 382 -18.93 13.72 -5.07
N LEU A 383 -18.91 14.79 -4.25
CA LEU A 383 -17.70 15.55 -3.95
C LEU A 383 -17.32 15.38 -2.48
N GLN A 384 -16.12 14.95 -2.23
CA GLN A 384 -15.46 14.95 -0.93
C GLN A 384 -14.26 15.89 -0.96
N LEU A 385 -14.11 16.72 0.06
CA LEU A 385 -12.94 17.55 0.28
C LEU A 385 -12.26 17.07 1.58
N GLN A 386 -10.95 17.06 1.57
CA GLN A 386 -10.14 16.61 2.71
C GLN A 386 -8.95 17.54 2.89
N ALA A 387 -8.61 17.80 4.14
CA ALA A 387 -7.38 18.46 4.54
C ALA A 387 -6.71 17.67 5.65
N ALA A 388 -5.39 17.54 5.61
CA ALA A 388 -4.60 16.95 6.68
C ALA A 388 -3.39 17.85 6.98
N GLN A 389 -3.02 17.96 8.27
CA GLN A 389 -1.81 18.64 8.73
C GLN A 389 -1.01 17.64 9.56
N HIS A 390 0.25 17.46 9.21
CA HIS A 390 1.22 16.57 9.86
C HIS A 390 2.33 17.37 10.54
N PHE A 391 2.79 16.87 11.69
CA PHE A 391 3.94 17.38 12.45
C PHE A 391 4.88 16.21 12.70
N ILE A 392 5.92 16.10 11.87
CA ILE A 392 6.75 14.90 11.77
C ILE A 392 8.08 15.11 12.47
N GLN A 393 8.44 14.15 13.31
CA GLN A 393 9.71 14.11 14.04
C GLN A 393 10.33 12.72 13.93
N LEU A 394 11.64 12.63 14.17
CA LEU A 394 12.26 11.34 14.46
C LEU A 394 11.76 10.83 15.81
N ALA A 395 11.53 9.53 15.91
CA ALA A 395 11.23 8.88 17.18
C ALA A 395 12.48 8.80 18.09
N ASN A 396 13.67 8.72 17.46
CA ASN A 396 14.97 8.70 18.12
C ASN A 396 16.01 9.46 17.31
N GLU A 397 16.70 10.42 17.93
CA GLU A 397 17.74 11.24 17.29
C GLU A 397 19.04 10.49 17.01
N ASN A 398 19.25 9.33 17.67
CA ASN A 398 20.42 8.48 17.45
C ASN A 398 20.30 7.56 16.22
N ASP A 399 19.14 7.58 15.53
CA ASP A 399 18.94 6.90 14.26
C ASP A 399 18.70 7.91 13.13
N SER A 400 18.80 7.46 11.88
CA SER A 400 18.60 8.31 10.70
C SER A 400 17.11 8.53 10.39
N LEU A 401 16.80 9.54 9.59
CA LEU A 401 15.55 9.61 8.87
C LEU A 401 15.50 8.52 7.79
N TYR A 402 14.35 7.88 7.61
CA TYR A 402 14.11 6.91 6.54
C TYR A 402 13.12 7.50 5.53
N THR A 403 13.51 7.52 4.27
CA THR A 403 12.60 7.91 3.17
C THR A 403 11.55 6.84 2.94
N ILE A 404 10.53 7.15 2.14
CA ILE A 404 9.41 6.24 1.84
C ILE A 404 9.86 4.84 1.35
N THR A 405 11.04 4.75 0.73
CA THR A 405 11.62 3.48 0.28
C THR A 405 12.44 2.76 1.37
N GLY A 406 12.51 3.30 2.59
CA GLY A 406 13.32 2.75 3.68
C GLY A 406 14.81 3.05 3.59
N GLN A 407 15.23 3.96 2.70
CA GLN A 407 16.64 4.39 2.61
C GLN A 407 16.94 5.43 3.68
N LYS A 408 18.12 5.31 4.31
CA LYS A 408 18.60 6.31 5.27
C LYS A 408 18.90 7.62 4.57
N PHE A 409 18.43 8.71 5.15
CA PHE A 409 18.73 10.08 4.75
C PHE A 409 19.45 10.78 5.91
N GLY A 410 20.65 11.23 5.65
CA GLY A 410 21.52 11.79 6.69
C GLY A 410 22.19 10.74 7.58
N SER A 411 23.00 11.21 8.50
CA SER A 411 23.66 10.40 9.54
C SER A 411 22.93 10.53 10.87
N PRO A 412 23.03 9.51 11.74
CA PRO A 412 22.50 9.60 13.09
C PRO A 412 23.16 10.70 13.92
N GLY A 413 22.37 11.34 14.79
CA GLY A 413 22.84 12.28 15.80
C GLY A 413 23.19 13.69 15.32
N GLY A 414 23.05 14.67 16.18
CA GLY A 414 23.54 16.03 15.97
C GLY A 414 22.66 16.98 15.14
N HIS A 415 21.50 16.53 14.66
CA HIS A 415 20.60 17.30 13.78
C HIS A 415 19.23 17.61 14.41
N GLY A 416 19.00 17.21 15.67
CA GLY A 416 17.68 17.29 16.31
C GLY A 416 16.66 16.31 15.70
N SER A 417 15.44 16.33 16.22
CA SER A 417 14.38 15.40 15.78
C SER A 417 13.38 15.98 14.77
N ASN A 418 13.34 17.31 14.59
CA ASN A 418 12.31 17.96 13.75
C ASN A 418 12.55 17.69 12.26
N VAL A 419 11.72 16.80 11.68
CA VAL A 419 11.75 16.46 10.24
C VAL A 419 11.01 17.50 9.41
N GLY A 420 9.86 18.00 9.92
CA GLY A 420 9.08 19.03 9.27
C GLY A 420 7.58 18.90 9.43
N GLN A 421 6.87 19.65 8.60
CA GLN A 421 5.40 19.70 8.59
C GLN A 421 4.89 19.51 7.17
N GLU A 422 3.76 18.80 7.03
CA GLU A 422 3.10 18.62 5.73
C GLU A 422 1.64 19.05 5.82
N LEU A 423 1.19 19.84 4.84
CA LEU A 423 -0.22 20.18 4.63
C LEU A 423 -0.71 19.54 3.33
N ASP A 424 -1.74 18.74 3.45
CA ASP A 424 -2.38 18.06 2.34
C ASP A 424 -3.78 18.58 2.09
N LEU A 425 -4.08 18.94 0.86
CA LEU A 425 -5.43 19.27 0.39
C LEU A 425 -5.82 18.34 -0.74
N LEU A 426 -6.95 17.65 -0.59
CA LEU A 426 -7.44 16.65 -1.54
C LEU A 426 -8.91 16.88 -1.85
N ALA A 427 -9.27 16.82 -3.13
CA ALA A 427 -10.63 16.83 -3.62
C ALA A 427 -10.88 15.58 -4.46
N THR A 428 -11.89 14.79 -4.09
CA THR A 428 -12.30 13.59 -4.83
C THR A 428 -13.72 13.77 -5.35
N TYR A 429 -13.90 13.70 -6.68
CA TYR A 429 -15.19 13.77 -7.34
C TYR A 429 -15.52 12.41 -7.99
N THR A 430 -16.54 11.73 -7.46
CA THR A 430 -17.05 10.46 -8.00
C THR A 430 -18.24 10.78 -8.91
N TYR A 431 -18.01 10.79 -10.22
CA TYR A 431 -19.06 11.03 -11.20
C TYR A 431 -20.11 9.90 -11.17
N ASN A 432 -19.65 8.66 -11.22
CA ASN A 432 -20.42 7.43 -11.08
C ASN A 432 -19.47 6.28 -10.64
N GLN A 433 -19.94 5.03 -10.64
CA GLN A 433 -19.13 3.85 -10.24
C GLN A 433 -17.92 3.60 -11.18
N ASN A 434 -18.01 4.05 -12.44
CA ASN A 434 -16.96 3.87 -13.44
C ASN A 434 -15.93 5.00 -13.45
N VAL A 435 -16.31 6.25 -13.11
CA VAL A 435 -15.48 7.44 -13.31
C VAL A 435 -15.30 8.21 -12.02
N SER A 436 -14.05 8.46 -11.66
CA SER A 436 -13.66 9.36 -10.58
C SER A 436 -12.53 10.29 -11.02
N VAL A 437 -12.52 11.49 -10.44
CA VAL A 437 -11.45 12.48 -10.59
C VAL A 437 -10.96 12.88 -9.21
N GLU A 438 -9.65 12.96 -9.06
CA GLU A 438 -9.01 13.36 -7.82
C GLU A 438 -8.00 14.47 -8.11
N VAL A 439 -7.97 15.49 -7.26
CA VAL A 439 -7.04 16.63 -7.35
C VAL A 439 -6.40 16.80 -5.99
N GLY A 440 -5.08 16.76 -5.96
CA GLY A 440 -4.28 16.93 -4.74
C GLY A 440 -3.31 18.10 -4.85
N GLN A 441 -3.13 18.84 -3.75
CA GLN A 441 -2.10 19.85 -3.61
C GLN A 441 -1.50 19.75 -2.22
N PHE A 442 -0.17 19.60 -2.14
CA PHE A 442 0.56 19.30 -0.92
C PHE A 442 1.80 20.18 -0.79
N TRP A 443 2.16 20.50 0.47
CA TRP A 443 3.35 21.28 0.84
C TRP A 443 4.02 20.62 2.02
N PHE A 444 5.34 20.45 1.94
CA PHE A 444 6.17 19.99 3.04
C PHE A 444 7.22 21.03 3.36
N TRP A 445 7.16 21.60 4.54
CA TRP A 445 8.15 22.51 5.09
C TRP A 445 9.19 21.69 5.87
N TYR A 446 10.41 21.68 5.38
CA TYR A 446 11.49 20.92 5.96
C TYR A 446 11.92 21.49 7.30
N GLY A 447 12.08 20.61 8.30
CA GLY A 447 12.56 20.92 9.64
C GLY A 447 14.07 20.95 9.74
N ASP A 448 14.54 21.20 10.96
CA ASP A 448 15.97 21.37 11.26
C ASP A 448 16.80 20.16 10.84
N TYR A 449 16.31 18.94 11.07
CA TYR A 449 17.03 17.73 10.66
C TYR A 449 17.41 17.74 9.17
N ILE A 450 16.46 18.01 8.30
CA ILE A 450 16.69 18.00 6.86
C ILE A 450 17.55 19.20 6.43
N ASN A 451 17.30 20.36 7.02
CA ASN A 451 18.05 21.59 6.73
C ASN A 451 19.51 21.50 7.18
N ASP A 452 19.80 20.79 8.27
CA ASP A 452 21.17 20.55 8.72
C ASP A 452 21.91 19.55 7.82
N VAL A 453 21.23 18.48 7.40
CA VAL A 453 21.79 17.46 6.50
C VAL A 453 22.01 18.02 5.09
N GLN A 454 21.08 18.83 4.59
CA GLN A 454 21.15 19.45 3.26
C GLN A 454 20.71 20.92 3.31
N PRO A 455 21.60 21.85 3.72
CA PRO A 455 21.27 23.26 3.92
C PRO A 455 20.75 24.01 2.69
N THR A 456 20.97 23.49 1.49
CA THR A 456 20.52 24.12 0.23
C THR A 456 19.18 23.58 -0.27
N ARG A 457 18.60 22.59 0.42
CA ARG A 457 17.32 22.00 0.02
C ARG A 457 16.18 22.98 0.32
N GLN A 458 15.34 23.18 -0.68
CA GLN A 458 14.11 23.97 -0.54
C GLN A 458 12.94 23.04 -0.17
N ASP A 459 11.92 23.63 0.45
CA ASP A 459 10.68 22.95 0.81
C ASP A 459 10.06 22.21 -0.36
N ALA A 460 9.45 21.06 -0.07
CA ALA A 460 8.80 20.24 -1.09
C ALA A 460 7.36 20.67 -1.34
N ARG A 461 6.93 20.45 -2.56
CA ARG A 461 5.52 20.57 -2.93
C ARG A 461 5.16 19.55 -4.00
N GLN A 462 3.91 19.15 -4.02
CA GLN A 462 3.37 18.24 -5.03
C GLN A 462 1.96 18.65 -5.40
N PHE A 463 1.67 18.60 -6.69
CA PHE A 463 0.33 18.75 -7.24
C PHE A 463 0.03 17.57 -8.16
N TYR A 464 -1.18 17.06 -8.12
CA TYR A 464 -1.62 16.09 -9.12
C TYR A 464 -3.10 16.24 -9.50
N VAL A 465 -3.40 15.75 -10.68
CA VAL A 465 -4.77 15.49 -11.14
C VAL A 465 -4.83 14.05 -11.64
N GLN A 466 -5.73 13.25 -11.06
CA GLN A 466 -5.93 11.87 -11.44
C GLN A 466 -7.33 11.64 -11.96
N THR A 467 -7.45 10.93 -13.07
CA THR A 467 -8.72 10.41 -13.58
C THR A 467 -8.65 8.89 -13.61
N THR A 468 -9.67 8.25 -13.05
CA THR A 468 -9.79 6.79 -13.06
C THR A 468 -11.08 6.40 -13.75
N PHE A 469 -10.96 5.49 -14.71
CA PHE A 469 -12.06 4.91 -15.44
C PHE A 469 -12.06 3.39 -15.24
N ARG A 470 -13.19 2.81 -14.78
CA ARG A 470 -13.38 1.36 -14.58
C ARG A 470 -14.48 0.84 -15.49
N TYR A 471 -14.30 -0.36 -16.03
CA TYR A 471 -15.25 -1.00 -16.95
C TYR A 471 -15.37 -2.50 -16.73
#